data_4b786a0e1ad90b0e91cdd5de3cad76de
#
_entry.id   4b786a0e1ad90b0e91cdd5de3cad76de
#
_cell.length_a   1.000
_cell.length_b   1.000
_cell.length_c   1.000
_cell.angle_alpha   90.00
_cell.angle_beta   90.00
_cell.angle_gamma   90.00
#
_symmetry.space_group_name_H-M   'P 1'
#
loop_
_entity.id
_entity.type
_entity.pdbx_description
1 polymer ?
#
loop_
_entity_poly.entity_id
_entity_poly.type
_entity_poly.pdbx_seq_one_letter_code
_entity_poly.pdbx_strand_id
1 'polypeptide(L)'
;MKTVRFFSAVLALGACANAFAQQAVQCPSLPANSGLHWDQQTQSDFIVCKATTEDGRTVLNMMLSGRDPGLALNRPLRAEKGEFGGEAMYWYKLDMGGRDVPGLESRRISVVKLDKNRYAQIWIDAADTTELGTLQNLTQTLNLNPSALAGSN
;
A
#
# COMPACT_ATOMS: atom_id res chain seq x y z
N MET A 1 59.52 -37.37 -38.31
CA MET A 1 58.79 -36.09 -38.12
C MET A 1 57.50 -36.37 -37.43
N LYS A 2 57.40 -36.01 -36.09
CA LYS A 2 56.19 -36.23 -35.24
C LYS A 2 55.50 -34.90 -35.06
N THR A 3 54.31 -34.76 -35.63
CA THR A 3 53.48 -33.57 -35.53
C THR A 3 52.62 -33.69 -34.28
N VAL A 4 52.86 -32.83 -33.30
CA VAL A 4 52.06 -32.73 -32.09
C VAL A 4 50.92 -31.74 -32.34
N ARG A 5 49.67 -32.20 -32.26
CA ARG A 5 48.47 -31.36 -32.34
C ARG A 5 48.08 -30.97 -30.91
N PHE A 6 48.17 -29.68 -30.60
CA PHE A 6 47.61 -29.10 -29.38
C PHE A 6 46.12 -28.86 -29.60
N PHE A 7 45.30 -29.54 -28.79
CA PHE A 7 43.91 -29.22 -28.64
C PHE A 7 43.73 -28.13 -27.55
N SER A 8 43.35 -26.94 -27.96
CA SER A 8 42.95 -25.89 -27.04
C SER A 8 41.49 -26.07 -26.66
N ALA A 9 41.23 -26.49 -25.44
CA ALA A 9 39.90 -26.52 -24.87
C ALA A 9 39.54 -25.10 -24.36
N VAL A 10 38.59 -24.47 -25.00
CA VAL A 10 38.01 -23.21 -24.55
C VAL A 10 36.91 -23.52 -23.54
N LEU A 11 37.16 -23.28 -22.27
CA LEU A 11 36.15 -23.29 -21.24
C LEU A 11 35.31 -22.00 -21.32
N ALA A 12 34.08 -22.09 -21.79
CA ALA A 12 33.09 -21.02 -21.70
C ALA A 12 32.50 -21.00 -20.29
N LEU A 13 32.94 -20.06 -19.45
CA LEU A 13 32.25 -19.76 -18.18
C LEU A 13 30.95 -19.01 -18.52
N GLY A 14 29.82 -19.71 -18.45
CA GLY A 14 28.49 -19.12 -18.46
C GLY A 14 28.25 -18.36 -17.17
N ALA A 15 28.32 -17.03 -17.20
CA ALA A 15 27.86 -16.17 -16.11
C ALA A 15 26.34 -16.22 -16.07
N CYS A 16 25.74 -17.00 -15.15
CA CYS A 16 24.34 -16.89 -14.79
C CYS A 16 24.13 -15.56 -14.06
N ALA A 17 23.75 -14.53 -14.79
CA ALA A 17 23.23 -13.31 -14.21
C ALA A 17 21.88 -13.64 -13.54
N ASN A 18 21.88 -13.81 -12.21
CA ASN A 18 20.66 -13.82 -11.42
C ASN A 18 20.07 -12.43 -11.50
N ALA A 19 19.15 -12.20 -12.43
CA ALA A 19 18.29 -11.05 -12.45
C ALA A 19 17.33 -11.22 -11.26
N PHE A 20 17.66 -10.61 -10.12
CA PHE A 20 16.71 -10.37 -9.07
C PHE A 20 15.67 -9.42 -9.64
N ALA A 21 14.56 -9.95 -10.11
CA ALA A 21 13.40 -9.16 -10.43
C ALA A 21 12.97 -8.46 -9.14
N GLN A 22 13.27 -7.18 -9.03
CA GLN A 22 12.69 -6.33 -7.99
C GLN A 22 11.18 -6.37 -8.23
N GLN A 23 10.48 -7.08 -7.36
CA GLN A 23 9.02 -7.11 -7.42
C GLN A 23 8.54 -5.69 -7.13
N ALA A 24 7.92 -5.09 -8.13
CA ALA A 24 7.36 -3.75 -8.00
C ALA A 24 6.34 -3.74 -6.84
N VAL A 25 6.45 -2.73 -5.99
CA VAL A 25 5.46 -2.49 -4.93
C VAL A 25 4.09 -2.34 -5.59
N GLN A 26 3.10 -3.10 -5.11
CA GLN A 26 1.76 -3.13 -5.69
C GLN A 26 0.71 -2.86 -4.62
N CYS A 27 -0.43 -2.34 -5.04
CA CYS A 27 -1.60 -2.23 -4.19
C CYS A 27 -2.04 -3.61 -3.67
N PRO A 28 -2.55 -3.71 -2.44
CA PRO A 28 -3.07 -4.96 -1.90
C PRO A 28 -4.24 -5.47 -2.74
N SER A 29 -4.42 -6.80 -2.79
CA SER A 29 -5.53 -7.37 -3.57
C SER A 29 -6.88 -6.99 -2.97
N LEU A 30 -7.79 -6.49 -3.80
CA LEU A 30 -9.20 -6.29 -3.43
C LEU A 30 -9.95 -7.62 -3.51
N PRO A 31 -10.91 -7.87 -2.59
CA PRO A 31 -11.84 -8.99 -2.75
C PRO A 31 -12.64 -8.87 -4.05
N ALA A 32 -12.82 -9.99 -4.75
CA ALA A 32 -13.49 -10.02 -6.06
C ALA A 32 -14.93 -9.47 -6.04
N ASN A 33 -15.61 -9.55 -4.89
CA ASN A 33 -16.99 -9.09 -4.68
C ASN A 33 -17.07 -7.68 -4.06
N SER A 34 -15.97 -6.96 -3.98
CA SER A 34 -15.95 -5.61 -3.37
C SER A 34 -16.64 -4.55 -4.22
N GLY A 35 -16.81 -4.78 -5.52
CA GLY A 35 -17.28 -3.75 -6.47
C GLY A 35 -16.30 -2.58 -6.65
N LEU A 36 -15.05 -2.77 -6.21
CA LEU A 36 -14.01 -1.76 -6.28
C LEU A 36 -12.88 -2.21 -7.20
N HIS A 37 -12.20 -1.24 -7.79
CA HIS A 37 -10.96 -1.47 -8.54
C HIS A 37 -9.90 -0.44 -8.14
N TRP A 38 -8.61 -0.86 -8.17
CA TRP A 38 -7.50 0.03 -7.91
C TRP A 38 -7.10 0.82 -9.16
N ASP A 39 -6.96 2.13 -8.97
CA ASP A 39 -6.06 2.96 -9.78
C ASP A 39 -4.75 3.12 -9.00
N GLN A 40 -3.67 2.52 -9.53
CA GLN A 40 -2.35 2.54 -8.90
C GLN A 40 -1.45 3.56 -9.57
N GLN A 41 -0.86 4.43 -8.77
CA GLN A 41 0.16 5.39 -9.19
C GLN A 41 1.47 5.10 -8.46
N THR A 42 2.52 4.79 -9.21
CA THR A 42 3.84 4.46 -8.66
C THR A 42 4.76 5.67 -8.79
N GLN A 43 5.39 6.02 -7.67
CA GLN A 43 6.44 7.03 -7.57
C GLN A 43 7.75 6.36 -7.14
N SER A 44 8.84 7.13 -7.08
CA SER A 44 10.17 6.58 -6.73
C SER A 44 10.22 5.95 -5.33
N ASP A 45 9.49 6.47 -4.36
CA ASP A 45 9.59 6.11 -2.95
C ASP A 45 8.23 5.80 -2.28
N PHE A 46 7.14 5.86 -3.03
CA PHE A 46 5.81 5.47 -2.57
C PHE A 46 4.90 5.04 -3.72
N ILE A 47 3.85 4.32 -3.39
CA ILE A 47 2.73 4.08 -4.30
C ILE A 47 1.45 4.64 -3.70
N VAL A 48 0.56 5.11 -4.57
CA VAL A 48 -0.79 5.51 -4.21
C VAL A 48 -1.78 4.55 -4.86
N CYS A 49 -2.66 4.00 -4.06
CA CYS A 49 -3.74 3.12 -4.45
C CYS A 49 -5.06 3.85 -4.23
N LYS A 50 -5.83 4.09 -5.28
CA LYS A 50 -7.16 4.71 -5.21
C LYS A 50 -8.20 3.65 -5.55
N ALA A 51 -9.01 3.23 -4.58
CA ALA A 51 -10.12 2.33 -4.83
C ALA A 51 -11.34 3.14 -5.29
N THR A 52 -11.81 2.79 -6.47
CA THR A 52 -12.92 3.45 -7.16
C THR A 52 -14.07 2.49 -7.32
N THR A 53 -15.28 2.98 -7.13
CA THR A 53 -16.54 2.29 -7.42
C THR A 53 -16.81 2.25 -8.92
N GLU A 54 -17.75 1.43 -9.37
CA GLU A 54 -18.13 1.32 -10.79
C GLU A 54 -18.65 2.65 -11.38
N ASP A 55 -19.26 3.51 -10.56
CA ASP A 55 -19.71 4.86 -10.94
C ASP A 55 -18.58 5.91 -10.88
N GLY A 56 -17.35 5.50 -10.62
CA GLY A 56 -16.16 6.35 -10.69
C GLY A 56 -15.86 7.15 -9.43
N ARG A 57 -16.55 6.91 -8.31
CA ARG A 57 -16.30 7.59 -7.04
C ARG A 57 -15.13 6.95 -6.30
N THR A 58 -14.12 7.73 -5.96
CA THR A 58 -13.00 7.25 -5.12
C THR A 58 -13.42 7.22 -3.67
N VAL A 59 -13.37 6.05 -3.04
CA VAL A 59 -13.89 5.82 -1.68
C VAL A 59 -12.80 5.45 -0.67
N LEU A 60 -11.69 4.90 -1.14
CA LEU A 60 -10.55 4.52 -0.30
C LEU A 60 -9.26 4.91 -1.02
N ASN A 61 -8.39 5.60 -0.32
CA ASN A 61 -7.04 5.91 -0.78
C ASN A 61 -6.04 5.31 0.19
N MET A 62 -4.96 4.77 -0.34
CA MET A 62 -3.87 4.22 0.44
C MET A 62 -2.54 4.65 -0.16
N MET A 63 -1.67 5.22 0.65
CA MET A 63 -0.28 5.48 0.27
C MET A 63 0.61 4.54 1.06
N LEU A 64 1.38 3.72 0.36
CA LEU A 64 2.41 2.86 0.94
C LEU A 64 3.77 3.49 0.68
N SER A 65 4.54 3.74 1.74
CA SER A 65 5.82 4.45 1.64
C SER A 65 6.89 3.84 2.54
N GLY A 66 8.16 4.08 2.18
CA GLY A 66 9.32 3.72 2.99
C GLY A 66 9.64 4.73 4.09
N ARG A 67 8.92 5.85 4.16
CA ARG A 67 9.15 6.92 5.14
C ARG A 67 7.87 7.23 5.90
N ASP A 68 8.05 7.65 7.16
CA ASP A 68 6.95 8.20 7.95
C ASP A 68 6.35 9.41 7.21
N PRO A 69 5.04 9.41 6.94
CA PRO A 69 4.39 10.54 6.27
C PRO A 69 4.38 11.82 7.12
N GLY A 70 4.78 11.76 8.39
CA GLY A 70 4.84 12.91 9.29
C GLY A 70 3.49 13.54 9.62
N LEU A 71 2.40 12.81 9.41
CA LEU A 71 1.06 13.32 9.67
C LEU A 71 0.75 13.29 11.17
N ALA A 72 0.51 14.46 11.75
CA ALA A 72 0.10 14.59 13.14
C ALA A 72 -1.40 14.23 13.28
N LEU A 73 -1.69 13.07 13.88
CA LEU A 73 -3.05 12.64 14.19
C LEU A 73 -3.41 13.03 15.62
N ASN A 74 -4.31 14.00 15.76
CA ASN A 74 -4.71 14.55 17.05
C ASN A 74 -5.51 13.53 17.86
N ARG A 75 -5.03 13.22 19.07
CA ARG A 75 -5.67 12.25 19.97
C ARG A 75 -7.15 12.50 20.25
N PRO A 76 -7.63 13.75 20.43
CA PRO A 76 -9.06 14.05 20.57
C PRO A 76 -9.93 13.66 19.37
N LEU A 77 -9.35 13.52 18.17
CA LEU A 77 -10.05 13.12 16.95
C LEU A 77 -10.05 11.61 16.72
N ARG A 78 -9.46 10.84 17.66
CA ARG A 78 -9.47 9.39 17.62
C ARG A 78 -10.90 8.87 17.70
N ALA A 79 -11.25 8.01 16.76
CA ALA A 79 -12.58 7.44 16.63
C ALA A 79 -12.54 5.91 16.88
N GLU A 80 -12.57 5.10 15.85
CA GLU A 80 -12.67 3.66 15.99
C GLU A 80 -11.29 2.98 16.05
N LYS A 81 -11.22 1.83 16.71
CA LYS A 81 -10.08 0.92 16.63
C LYS A 81 -10.16 0.13 15.33
N GLY A 82 -9.02 -0.24 14.78
CA GLY A 82 -8.89 -1.09 13.60
C GLY A 82 -7.58 -1.84 13.59
N GLU A 83 -7.37 -2.57 12.51
CA GLU A 83 -6.14 -3.31 12.24
C GLU A 83 -5.84 -3.19 10.74
N PHE A 84 -4.56 -3.10 10.40
CA PHE A 84 -4.12 -3.15 9.02
C PHE A 84 -2.73 -3.78 8.92
N GLY A 85 -2.59 -4.80 8.06
CA GLY A 85 -1.33 -5.50 7.89
C GLY A 85 -0.82 -6.22 9.15
N GLY A 86 -1.72 -6.62 10.06
CA GLY A 86 -1.39 -7.23 11.36
C GLY A 86 -1.07 -6.24 12.47
N GLU A 87 -1.12 -4.94 12.18
CA GLU A 87 -0.81 -3.88 13.15
C GLU A 87 -2.09 -3.20 13.64
N ALA A 88 -2.22 -3.07 14.96
CA ALA A 88 -3.35 -2.35 15.57
C ALA A 88 -3.24 -0.86 15.29
N MET A 89 -4.36 -0.24 14.94
CA MET A 89 -4.42 1.17 14.64
C MET A 89 -5.69 1.83 15.20
N TYR A 90 -5.77 3.14 15.01
CA TYR A 90 -7.00 3.91 15.20
C TYR A 90 -7.35 4.68 13.96
N TRP A 91 -8.63 4.74 13.66
CA TRP A 91 -9.19 5.70 12.74
C TRP A 91 -9.34 7.07 13.41
N TYR A 92 -9.14 8.11 12.66
CA TYR A 92 -9.26 9.49 13.12
C TYR A 92 -10.25 10.25 12.25
N LYS A 93 -11.06 11.09 12.88
CA LYS A 93 -11.84 12.11 12.16
C LYS A 93 -10.87 13.14 11.55
N LEU A 94 -11.25 13.77 10.45
CA LEU A 94 -10.45 14.83 9.87
C LEU A 94 -10.53 16.10 10.72
N ASP A 95 -9.37 16.75 10.90
CA ASP A 95 -9.32 18.06 11.55
C ASP A 95 -9.60 19.15 10.52
N MET A 96 -10.73 19.80 10.66
CA MET A 96 -11.13 20.91 9.78
C MET A 96 -11.03 22.29 10.49
N GLY A 97 -10.33 22.33 11.64
CA GLY A 97 -10.16 23.58 12.39
C GLY A 97 -11.48 24.15 12.90
N GLY A 98 -12.41 23.27 13.32
CA GLY A 98 -13.73 23.65 13.82
C GLY A 98 -14.76 24.04 12.77
N ARG A 99 -14.43 23.89 11.47
CA ARG A 99 -15.40 24.12 10.39
C ARG A 99 -16.34 22.93 10.26
N ASP A 100 -17.62 23.21 10.12
CA ASP A 100 -18.62 22.22 9.77
C ASP A 100 -18.56 21.96 8.24
N VAL A 101 -18.21 20.74 7.89
CA VAL A 101 -18.09 20.29 6.48
C VAL A 101 -19.03 19.13 6.26
N PRO A 102 -19.98 19.22 5.33
CA PRO A 102 -20.91 18.14 5.02
C PRO A 102 -20.16 16.84 4.70
N GLY A 103 -20.64 15.71 5.23
CA GLY A 103 -20.06 14.39 5.01
C GLY A 103 -18.78 14.11 5.81
N LEU A 104 -18.40 14.96 6.77
CA LEU A 104 -17.21 14.75 7.58
C LEU A 104 -17.33 13.51 8.48
N GLU A 105 -18.55 13.16 8.89
CA GLU A 105 -18.83 12.00 9.75
C GLU A 105 -18.49 10.66 9.06
N SER A 106 -18.48 10.61 7.72
CA SER A 106 -18.17 9.43 6.94
C SER A 106 -16.74 9.41 6.39
N ARG A 107 -15.88 10.34 6.82
CA ARG A 107 -14.47 10.42 6.44
C ARG A 107 -13.56 10.02 7.59
N ARG A 108 -12.52 9.24 7.24
CA ARG A 108 -11.51 8.80 8.22
C ARG A 108 -10.12 8.85 7.60
N ILE A 109 -9.15 9.01 8.49
CA ILE A 109 -7.74 8.89 8.15
C ILE A 109 -7.04 8.03 9.20
N SER A 110 -6.00 7.32 8.77
CA SER A 110 -5.10 6.60 9.66
C SER A 110 -3.70 6.59 9.10
N VAL A 111 -2.72 6.42 9.97
CA VAL A 111 -1.34 6.10 9.62
C VAL A 111 -0.93 4.86 10.42
N VAL A 112 -0.41 3.86 9.73
CA VAL A 112 0.02 2.59 10.32
C VAL A 112 1.50 2.40 10.01
N LYS A 113 2.28 2.13 11.03
CA LYS A 113 3.66 1.65 10.87
C LYS A 113 3.63 0.14 10.77
N LEU A 114 3.87 -0.38 9.58
CA LEU A 114 3.82 -1.82 9.31
C LEU A 114 5.08 -2.55 9.73
N ASP A 115 6.25 -1.88 9.61
CA ASP A 115 7.56 -2.42 9.95
C ASP A 115 8.59 -1.27 9.94
N LYS A 116 9.86 -1.59 10.14
CA LYS A 116 10.95 -0.62 10.00
C LYS A 116 10.94 -0.05 8.57
N ASN A 117 10.79 1.27 8.46
CA ASN A 117 10.71 1.97 7.18
C ASN A 117 9.56 1.52 6.25
N ARG A 118 8.42 1.13 6.82
CA ARG A 118 7.22 0.80 6.05
C ARG A 118 5.99 1.38 6.72
N TYR A 119 5.28 2.22 5.99
CA TYR A 119 4.13 2.95 6.48
C TYR A 119 2.98 2.86 5.48
N ALA A 120 1.77 2.79 6.01
CA ALA A 120 0.55 2.96 5.24
C ALA A 120 -0.19 4.19 5.77
N GLN A 121 -0.53 5.10 4.89
CA GLN A 121 -1.46 6.19 5.18
C GLN A 121 -2.75 5.89 4.43
N ILE A 122 -3.88 5.87 5.13
CA ILE A 122 -5.16 5.37 4.63
C ILE A 122 -6.21 6.44 4.82
N TRP A 123 -6.97 6.76 3.78
CA TRP A 123 -8.11 7.67 3.81
C TRP A 123 -9.35 6.97 3.32
N ILE A 124 -10.45 7.17 4.01
CA ILE A 124 -11.79 6.77 3.58
C ILE A 124 -12.63 8.01 3.36
N ASP A 125 -13.30 8.07 2.23
CA ASP A 125 -14.29 9.08 1.85
C ASP A 125 -15.58 8.37 1.46
N ALA A 126 -16.34 7.93 2.46
CA ALA A 126 -17.59 7.22 2.27
C ALA A 126 -18.77 8.19 2.09
N ALA A 127 -19.82 7.74 1.41
CA ALA A 127 -21.03 8.51 1.21
C ALA A 127 -21.79 8.70 2.53
N ASP A 128 -21.75 7.70 3.41
CA ASP A 128 -22.41 7.70 4.72
C ASP A 128 -21.66 6.82 5.73
N THR A 129 -22.16 6.77 6.94
CA THR A 129 -21.54 5.99 8.03
C THR A 129 -21.67 4.47 7.86
N THR A 130 -22.64 3.99 7.09
CA THR A 130 -22.81 2.57 6.77
C THR A 130 -21.72 2.12 5.80
N GLU A 131 -21.51 2.87 4.72
CA GLU A 131 -20.41 2.64 3.78
C GLU A 131 -19.06 2.79 4.47
N LEU A 132 -18.90 3.76 5.38
CA LEU A 132 -17.71 3.91 6.19
C LEU A 132 -17.35 2.61 6.92
N GLY A 133 -18.31 2.03 7.63
CA GLY A 133 -18.11 0.76 8.36
C GLY A 133 -17.71 -0.38 7.41
N THR A 134 -18.32 -0.44 6.22
CA THR A 134 -17.99 -1.43 5.19
C THR A 134 -16.56 -1.26 4.69
N LEU A 135 -16.13 -0.03 4.41
CA LEU A 135 -14.77 0.26 3.93
C LEU A 135 -13.71 0.04 5.03
N GLN A 136 -14.03 0.34 6.29
CA GLN A 136 -13.16 0.01 7.42
C GLN A 136 -12.95 -1.50 7.55
N ASN A 137 -14.02 -2.29 7.47
CA ASN A 137 -13.94 -3.75 7.49
C ASN A 137 -13.17 -4.30 6.27
N LEU A 138 -13.43 -3.77 5.07
CA LEU A 138 -12.68 -4.12 3.87
C LEU A 138 -11.18 -3.89 4.07
N THR A 139 -10.80 -2.73 4.59
CA THR A 139 -9.40 -2.37 4.81
C THR A 139 -8.68 -3.38 5.70
N GLN A 140 -9.34 -3.92 6.73
CA GLN A 140 -8.78 -4.93 7.61
C GLN A 140 -8.54 -6.28 6.92
N THR A 141 -9.25 -6.56 5.83
CA THR A 141 -9.11 -7.81 5.06
C THR A 141 -8.05 -7.74 3.96
N LEU A 142 -7.52 -6.54 3.67
CA LEU A 142 -6.54 -6.35 2.62
C LEU A 142 -5.20 -7.00 2.99
N ASN A 143 -4.74 -7.92 2.15
CA ASN A 143 -3.46 -8.58 2.34
C ASN A 143 -2.35 -7.78 1.65
N LEU A 144 -1.40 -7.31 2.45
CA LEU A 144 -0.17 -6.73 1.96
C LEU A 144 0.76 -7.86 1.55
N ASN A 145 1.03 -8.00 0.24
CA ASN A 145 2.06 -8.91 -0.22
C ASN A 145 3.41 -8.51 0.40
N PRO A 146 4.16 -9.44 1.03
CA PRO A 146 5.46 -9.13 1.63
C PRO A 146 6.44 -8.47 0.64
N SER A 147 6.35 -8.84 -0.64
CA SER A 147 7.12 -8.23 -1.73
C SER A 147 6.67 -6.82 -2.10
N ALA A 148 5.44 -6.44 -1.81
CA ALA A 148 4.98 -5.07 -2.01
C ALA A 148 5.65 -4.06 -1.07
N LEU A 149 6.43 -4.53 -0.11
CA LEU A 149 6.97 -3.75 0.99
C LEU A 149 8.50 -3.86 1.13
N ALA A 150 9.15 -4.64 0.28
CA ALA A 150 10.61 -4.69 0.21
C ALA A 150 11.14 -3.44 -0.50
N GLY A 151 11.01 -2.30 0.15
CA GLY A 151 11.66 -1.07 -0.26
C GLY A 151 13.18 -1.28 -0.28
N SER A 152 13.79 -0.87 -1.37
CA SER A 152 15.22 -0.84 -1.61
C SER A 152 16.01 -0.32 -0.40
N ASN A 153 16.96 -1.13 0.04
CA ASN A 153 18.12 -0.66 0.82
C ASN A 153 18.98 0.24 -0.05
#